data_68c9324a4aafbc4c6cb76a5124335182
#
_entry.id   68c9324a4aafbc4c6cb76a5124335182
#
_cell.length_a   1.000
_cell.length_b   1.000
_cell.length_c   1.000
_cell.angle_alpha   90.00
_cell.angle_beta   90.00
_cell.angle_gamma   90.00
#
_symmetry.space_group_name_H-M   'P 1'
#
loop_
_entity.id
_entity.type
_entity.pdbx_description
1 polymer ?
#
loop_
_entity_poly.entity_id
_entity_poly.type
_entity_poly.pdbx_seq_one_letter_code
_entity_poly.pdbx_strand_id
1 'polypeptide(L)'
;MSFSVTLPDGSKKDFDKAVSVKELASSIATSLGKAAVGAKINGVMKPLDYIVDEDVDAAIITDKDEEGLDILRATAAFLLEAVAKRKYPELRLGMHEADEGGFFVDTDKEDQIKVTELPELEKAMQKAIKNGEKIEYTSMKKSELEEIFKDDQFKLDLLKDEEDEVAVYKLGDFVDFGFDALLPNTGKIKNFKLLSVAGAYWLGKSSNPMLQRIFGTAFFKKAALDEDLKRRAEIKERDHRTIGRDLDLFFVDPKVGAGLPYWMPKGATIRRVVERYIVDKEVADGYEHVYTPVLMNVDAYKTSGHWAHYRDDMFPPMDMGDGEMLELRQIGRASCRERV
;
A
#
# COMPACT_ATOMS: atom_id res chain seq x y z
N MET A 1 -13.50 -18.05 34.02
CA MET A 1 -14.29 -18.97 33.18
C MET A 1 -13.30 -19.64 32.24
N SER A 2 -13.39 -20.95 32.07
CA SER A 2 -12.55 -21.64 31.09
C SER A 2 -13.07 -21.33 29.70
N PHE A 3 -12.17 -21.17 28.73
CA PHE A 3 -12.46 -20.96 27.32
C PHE A 3 -11.55 -21.84 26.46
N SER A 4 -11.94 -22.02 25.20
CA SER A 4 -11.28 -22.94 24.28
C SER A 4 -10.80 -22.18 23.02
N VAL A 5 -9.54 -22.38 22.66
CA VAL A 5 -8.94 -21.83 21.43
C VAL A 5 -8.84 -22.93 20.39
N THR A 6 -9.48 -22.75 19.23
CA THR A 6 -9.40 -23.66 18.10
C THR A 6 -8.23 -23.26 17.18
N LEU A 7 -7.36 -24.21 16.87
CA LEU A 7 -6.21 -24.00 15.98
C LEU A 7 -6.55 -24.39 14.53
N PRO A 8 -5.76 -23.97 13.54
CA PRO A 8 -6.05 -24.24 12.11
C PRO A 8 -6.12 -25.72 11.73
N ASP A 9 -5.49 -26.60 12.50
CA ASP A 9 -5.55 -28.07 12.33
C ASP A 9 -6.80 -28.71 12.98
N GLY A 10 -7.70 -27.89 13.55
CA GLY A 10 -8.90 -28.32 14.25
C GLY A 10 -8.66 -28.77 15.69
N SER A 11 -7.43 -28.76 16.17
CA SER A 11 -7.15 -29.05 17.59
C SER A 11 -7.61 -27.91 18.49
N LYS A 12 -8.02 -28.25 19.73
CA LYS A 12 -8.47 -27.28 20.73
C LYS A 12 -7.54 -27.24 21.92
N LYS A 13 -7.37 -26.04 22.47
CA LYS A 13 -6.65 -25.80 23.69
C LYS A 13 -7.54 -25.05 24.68
N ASP A 14 -7.69 -25.60 25.86
CA ASP A 14 -8.50 -25.04 26.95
C ASP A 14 -7.60 -24.22 27.89
N PHE A 15 -8.12 -23.08 28.31
CA PHE A 15 -7.47 -22.17 29.25
C PHE A 15 -8.43 -21.79 30.38
N ASP A 16 -7.93 -21.79 31.65
CA ASP A 16 -8.70 -21.42 32.82
C ASP A 16 -8.65 -19.92 33.14
N LYS A 17 -7.78 -19.18 32.44
CA LYS A 17 -7.58 -17.73 32.61
C LYS A 17 -7.22 -17.10 31.27
N ALA A 18 -7.50 -15.79 31.14
CA ALA A 18 -7.08 -14.98 30.01
C ALA A 18 -5.57 -15.15 29.71
N VAL A 19 -5.21 -15.28 28.46
CA VAL A 19 -3.83 -15.48 27.99
C VAL A 19 -3.51 -14.51 26.86
N SER A 20 -2.27 -14.03 26.79
CA SER A 20 -1.82 -13.27 25.64
C SER A 20 -1.60 -14.18 24.42
N VAL A 21 -1.67 -13.64 23.23
CA VAL A 21 -1.29 -14.34 21.98
C VAL A 21 0.12 -14.94 22.09
N LYS A 22 1.05 -14.26 22.75
CA LYS A 22 2.39 -14.77 23.02
C LYS A 22 2.41 -15.99 23.92
N GLU A 23 1.62 -15.99 24.98
CA GLU A 23 1.47 -17.14 25.89
C GLU A 23 0.76 -18.30 25.16
N LEU A 24 -0.28 -18.00 24.37
CA LEU A 24 -0.96 -18.99 23.52
C LEU A 24 0.06 -19.65 22.56
N ALA A 25 0.84 -18.88 21.80
CA ALA A 25 1.86 -19.42 20.89
C ALA A 25 2.90 -20.29 21.63
N SER A 26 3.35 -19.83 22.81
CA SER A 26 4.30 -20.56 23.65
C SER A 26 3.73 -21.85 24.22
N SER A 27 2.42 -21.89 24.49
CA SER A 27 1.70 -23.06 24.99
C SER A 27 1.57 -24.17 23.93
N ILE A 28 1.58 -23.79 22.63
CA ILE A 28 1.57 -24.74 21.50
C ILE A 28 2.95 -25.36 21.35
N ALA A 29 3.98 -24.51 21.21
CA ALA A 29 5.38 -24.93 21.21
C ALA A 29 6.29 -23.75 21.59
N THR A 30 7.34 -24.01 22.37
CA THR A 30 8.32 -23.01 22.78
C THR A 30 9.01 -22.33 21.56
N SER A 31 9.26 -23.11 20.49
CA SER A 31 9.82 -22.59 19.23
C SER A 31 8.85 -21.65 18.53
N LEU A 32 7.55 -21.98 18.52
CA LEU A 32 6.50 -21.14 17.94
C LEU A 32 6.37 -19.81 18.69
N GLY A 33 6.36 -19.85 20.04
CA GLY A 33 6.33 -18.63 20.85
C GLY A 33 7.53 -17.68 20.63
N LYS A 34 8.68 -18.22 20.21
CA LYS A 34 9.86 -17.42 19.83
C LYS A 34 9.77 -16.84 18.40
N ALA A 35 9.17 -17.57 17.47
CA ALA A 35 9.02 -17.19 16.07
C ALA A 35 7.77 -16.31 15.82
N ALA A 36 6.79 -16.35 16.72
CA ALA A 36 5.55 -15.61 16.60
C ALA A 36 5.79 -14.10 16.54
N VAL A 37 5.05 -13.43 15.64
CA VAL A 37 5.03 -11.97 15.45
C VAL A 37 3.63 -11.39 15.65
N GLY A 38 2.59 -12.21 15.61
CA GLY A 38 1.19 -11.89 15.84
C GLY A 38 0.32 -13.14 15.73
N ALA A 39 -0.98 -12.94 15.66
CA ALA A 39 -1.95 -14.00 15.35
C ALA A 39 -3.16 -13.43 14.60
N LYS A 40 -3.87 -14.28 13.86
CA LYS A 40 -5.26 -14.02 13.46
C LYS A 40 -6.18 -14.61 14.51
N ILE A 41 -7.00 -13.77 15.12
CA ILE A 41 -8.05 -14.16 16.08
C ILE A 41 -9.39 -13.91 15.39
N ASN A 42 -10.16 -14.96 15.18
CA ASN A 42 -11.39 -14.91 14.38
C ASN A 42 -11.21 -14.23 13.01
N GLY A 43 -10.06 -14.46 12.38
CA GLY A 43 -9.71 -13.88 11.08
C GLY A 43 -9.10 -12.47 11.11
N VAL A 44 -9.10 -11.79 12.26
CA VAL A 44 -8.55 -10.44 12.44
C VAL A 44 -7.12 -10.50 13.00
N MET A 45 -6.19 -9.75 12.39
CA MET A 45 -4.81 -9.67 12.89
C MET A 45 -4.77 -8.99 14.28
N LYS A 46 -4.02 -9.60 15.20
CA LYS A 46 -3.81 -9.11 16.56
C LYS A 46 -2.33 -9.22 16.97
N PRO A 47 -1.81 -8.25 17.77
CA PRO A 47 -0.44 -8.28 18.23
C PRO A 47 -0.22 -9.36 19.30
N LEU A 48 1.04 -9.63 19.64
CA LEU A 48 1.42 -10.64 20.64
C LEU A 48 0.90 -10.34 22.05
N ASP A 49 0.67 -9.07 22.36
CA ASP A 49 0.19 -8.62 23.67
C ASP A 49 -1.36 -8.59 23.76
N TYR A 50 -2.07 -8.93 22.66
CA TYR A 50 -3.53 -9.05 22.68
C TYR A 50 -3.96 -10.17 23.63
N ILE A 51 -4.96 -9.89 24.44
CA ILE A 51 -5.49 -10.83 25.44
C ILE A 51 -6.68 -11.59 24.85
N VAL A 52 -6.62 -12.91 24.94
CA VAL A 52 -7.69 -13.84 24.59
C VAL A 52 -8.31 -14.35 25.89
N ASP A 53 -9.62 -14.16 26.05
CA ASP A 53 -10.37 -14.52 27.27
C ASP A 53 -11.73 -15.18 26.99
N GLU A 54 -12.00 -15.46 25.70
CA GLU A 54 -13.21 -16.12 25.20
C GLU A 54 -12.89 -17.20 24.16
N ASP A 55 -13.89 -17.98 23.74
CA ASP A 55 -13.77 -18.99 22.70
C ASP A 55 -13.47 -18.32 21.36
N VAL A 56 -12.32 -18.68 20.73
CA VAL A 56 -11.87 -18.09 19.47
C VAL A 56 -11.20 -19.12 18.57
N ASP A 57 -11.19 -18.81 17.27
CA ASP A 57 -10.29 -19.43 16.31
C ASP A 57 -8.99 -18.63 16.22
N ALA A 58 -7.84 -19.28 16.40
CA ALA A 58 -6.55 -18.61 16.43
C ALA A 58 -5.52 -19.26 15.49
N ALA A 59 -4.93 -18.46 14.62
CA ALA A 59 -3.79 -18.86 13.77
C ALA A 59 -2.58 -18.00 14.11
N ILE A 60 -1.49 -18.62 14.59
CA ILE A 60 -0.26 -17.90 14.96
C ILE A 60 0.50 -17.50 13.67
N ILE A 61 0.85 -16.23 13.57
CA ILE A 61 1.64 -15.66 12.48
C ILE A 61 3.11 -15.60 12.91
N THR A 62 4.01 -16.05 12.02
CA THR A 62 5.46 -16.06 12.25
C THR A 62 6.21 -15.16 11.28
N ASP A 63 7.53 -15.03 11.49
CA ASP A 63 8.44 -14.30 10.60
C ASP A 63 8.65 -14.96 9.22
N LYS A 64 7.99 -16.11 8.95
CA LYS A 64 8.02 -16.81 7.67
C LYS A 64 6.75 -16.61 6.84
N ASP A 65 5.69 -16.13 7.46
CA ASP A 65 4.40 -15.91 6.84
C ASP A 65 4.37 -14.53 6.16
N GLU A 66 3.58 -14.38 5.09
CA GLU A 66 3.43 -13.10 4.38
C GLU A 66 2.88 -12.03 5.29
N GLU A 67 1.86 -12.34 6.06
CA GLU A 67 1.27 -11.43 7.06
C GLU A 67 2.27 -11.04 8.16
N GLY A 68 3.26 -11.90 8.43
CA GLY A 68 4.35 -11.55 9.34
C GLY A 68 5.22 -10.42 8.80
N LEU A 69 5.40 -10.38 7.49
CA LEU A 69 6.12 -9.28 6.82
C LEU A 69 5.32 -7.99 6.87
N ASP A 70 3.99 -8.05 6.75
CA ASP A 70 3.12 -6.87 6.87
C ASP A 70 3.17 -6.29 8.28
N ILE A 71 3.14 -7.14 9.32
CA ILE A 71 3.35 -6.71 10.72
C ILE A 71 4.70 -6.01 10.89
N LEU A 72 5.78 -6.52 10.29
CA LEU A 72 7.10 -5.89 10.35
C LEU A 72 7.10 -4.53 9.67
N ARG A 73 6.50 -4.41 8.48
CA ARG A 73 6.38 -3.17 7.70
C ARG A 73 5.53 -2.13 8.41
N ALA A 74 4.38 -2.53 8.94
CA ALA A 74 3.52 -1.68 9.76
C ALA A 74 4.28 -1.16 10.99
N THR A 75 5.08 -2.03 11.64
CA THR A 75 5.93 -1.61 12.76
C THR A 75 7.00 -0.60 12.33
N ALA A 76 7.56 -0.76 11.14
CA ALA A 76 8.54 0.19 10.59
C ALA A 76 7.88 1.53 10.22
N ALA A 77 6.64 1.53 9.72
CA ALA A 77 5.84 2.74 9.48
C ALA A 77 5.58 3.48 10.80
N PHE A 78 5.07 2.79 11.82
CA PHE A 78 4.85 3.35 13.14
C PHE A 78 6.13 3.95 13.77
N LEU A 79 7.26 3.26 13.63
CA LEU A 79 8.55 3.79 14.08
C LEU A 79 8.95 5.05 13.30
N LEU A 80 8.72 5.09 11.98
CA LEU A 80 8.98 6.28 11.17
C LEU A 80 8.15 7.47 11.65
N GLU A 81 6.85 7.27 11.91
CA GLU A 81 5.96 8.31 12.45
C GLU A 81 6.47 8.85 13.78
N ALA A 82 6.78 7.96 14.74
CA ALA A 82 7.29 8.33 16.05
C ALA A 82 8.60 9.13 15.96
N VAL A 83 9.53 8.69 15.11
CA VAL A 83 10.83 9.35 14.91
C VAL A 83 10.67 10.68 14.19
N ALA A 84 9.81 10.75 13.15
CA ALA A 84 9.53 11.97 12.42
C ALA A 84 8.88 13.02 13.34
N LYS A 85 7.90 12.62 14.14
CA LYS A 85 7.23 13.50 15.11
C LYS A 85 8.18 14.00 16.22
N ARG A 86 9.10 13.15 16.69
CA ARG A 86 10.15 13.56 17.64
C ARG A 86 11.12 14.58 17.03
N LYS A 87 11.43 14.46 15.73
CA LYS A 87 12.32 15.38 15.01
C LYS A 87 11.62 16.68 14.61
N TYR A 88 10.36 16.58 14.23
CA TYR A 88 9.52 17.68 13.77
C TYR A 88 8.21 17.69 14.58
N PRO A 89 8.18 18.35 15.75
CA PRO A 89 6.99 18.36 16.62
C PRO A 89 5.73 18.91 15.95
N GLU A 90 5.88 19.84 15.00
CA GLU A 90 4.82 20.44 14.21
C GLU A 90 4.25 19.54 13.11
N LEU A 91 4.93 18.42 12.80
CA LEU A 91 4.52 17.50 11.75
C LEU A 91 3.12 16.96 12.02
N ARG A 92 2.23 17.01 11.04
CA ARG A 92 0.95 16.32 11.06
C ARG A 92 1.09 14.99 10.33
N LEU A 93 0.40 13.97 10.85
CA LEU A 93 0.45 12.61 10.32
C LEU A 93 -0.87 12.28 9.64
N GLY A 94 -0.79 11.75 8.43
CA GLY A 94 -1.94 11.28 7.67
C GLY A 94 -2.13 9.78 7.78
N MET A 95 -2.36 9.15 6.63
CA MET A 95 -2.47 7.70 6.50
C MET A 95 -1.11 7.02 6.56
N HIS A 96 -1.13 5.79 6.99
CA HIS A 96 -0.05 4.83 6.85
C HIS A 96 -0.60 3.51 6.29
N GLU A 97 0.22 2.77 5.62
CA GLU A 97 -0.15 1.45 5.10
C GLU A 97 1.09 0.59 4.92
N ALA A 98 0.90 -0.72 5.07
CA ALA A 98 1.92 -1.73 4.77
C ALA A 98 1.32 -2.70 3.75
N ASP A 99 2.05 -2.94 2.65
CA ASP A 99 1.63 -3.79 1.55
C ASP A 99 2.82 -4.61 0.99
N GLU A 100 2.58 -5.37 -0.08
CA GLU A 100 3.63 -6.11 -0.78
C GLU A 100 4.78 -5.21 -1.28
N GLY A 101 4.52 -3.96 -1.56
CA GLY A 101 5.50 -2.96 -2.00
C GLY A 101 6.40 -2.44 -0.89
N GLY A 102 5.99 -2.57 0.37
CA GLY A 102 6.70 -2.02 1.53
C GLY A 102 5.77 -1.36 2.53
N PHE A 103 6.03 -0.12 2.87
CA PHE A 103 5.15 0.70 3.69
C PHE A 103 5.22 2.15 3.27
N PHE A 104 4.20 2.91 3.62
CA PHE A 104 4.26 4.36 3.50
C PHE A 104 3.67 5.05 4.75
N VAL A 105 4.05 6.31 4.89
CA VAL A 105 3.52 7.25 5.88
C VAL A 105 3.24 8.58 5.19
N ASP A 106 2.03 9.10 5.33
CA ASP A 106 1.65 10.42 4.86
C ASP A 106 1.96 11.45 5.95
N THR A 107 2.62 12.51 5.53
CA THR A 107 3.06 13.59 6.42
C THR A 107 2.70 14.95 5.84
N ASP A 108 2.40 15.91 6.70
CA ASP A 108 2.18 17.30 6.31
C ASP A 108 3.01 18.23 7.19
N LYS A 109 3.85 19.00 6.54
CA LYS A 109 4.75 19.97 7.14
C LYS A 109 4.94 21.15 6.18
N GLU A 110 4.98 22.38 6.70
CA GLU A 110 5.14 23.60 5.90
C GLU A 110 6.42 23.55 5.05
N ASP A 111 7.55 23.27 5.68
CA ASP A 111 8.80 22.97 4.98
C ASP A 111 8.86 21.47 4.64
N GLN A 112 8.52 21.14 3.41
CA GLN A 112 8.45 19.75 2.94
C GLN A 112 9.74 18.95 3.22
N ILE A 113 9.57 17.71 3.70
CA ILE A 113 10.67 16.77 3.91
C ILE A 113 11.31 16.42 2.55
N LYS A 114 12.61 16.67 2.41
CA LYS A 114 13.34 16.39 1.18
C LYS A 114 13.90 14.96 1.19
N VAL A 115 14.05 14.37 0.02
CA VAL A 115 14.70 13.05 -0.13
C VAL A 115 16.10 13.03 0.52
N THR A 116 16.80 14.15 0.53
CA THR A 116 18.13 14.31 1.18
C THR A 116 18.08 14.20 2.70
N GLU A 117 16.90 14.31 3.33
CA GLU A 117 16.71 14.18 4.79
C GLU A 117 16.37 12.75 5.22
N LEU A 118 15.99 11.86 4.27
CA LEU A 118 15.71 10.46 4.58
C LEU A 118 16.84 9.74 5.31
N PRO A 119 18.15 9.94 4.98
CA PRO A 119 19.26 9.33 5.73
C PRO A 119 19.32 9.74 7.21
N GLU A 120 18.84 10.94 7.56
CA GLU A 120 18.80 11.38 8.95
C GLU A 120 17.65 10.70 9.71
N LEU A 121 16.48 10.57 9.07
CA LEU A 121 15.37 9.79 9.62
C LEU A 121 15.76 8.31 9.79
N GLU A 122 16.43 7.71 8.81
CA GLU A 122 16.97 6.34 8.94
C GLU A 122 17.90 6.20 10.14
N LYS A 123 18.83 7.15 10.35
CA LYS A 123 19.73 7.13 11.51
C LYS A 123 18.98 7.21 12.83
N ALA A 124 17.92 8.03 12.89
CA ALA A 124 17.09 8.14 14.08
C ALA A 124 16.28 6.86 14.33
N MET A 125 15.71 6.24 13.28
CA MET A 125 15.07 4.92 13.37
C MET A 125 16.08 3.86 13.84
N GLN A 126 17.29 3.80 13.26
CA GLN A 126 18.35 2.87 13.67
C GLN A 126 18.72 3.03 15.14
N LYS A 127 18.74 4.27 15.67
CA LYS A 127 18.98 4.53 17.09
C LYS A 127 17.88 3.93 17.97
N ALA A 128 16.61 4.16 17.62
CA ALA A 128 15.48 3.59 18.35
C ALA A 128 15.46 2.05 18.28
N ILE A 129 15.80 1.47 17.12
CA ILE A 129 15.93 0.02 16.92
C ILE A 129 17.04 -0.55 17.83
N LYS A 130 18.20 0.10 17.89
CA LYS A 130 19.33 -0.31 18.75
C LYS A 130 18.97 -0.25 20.23
N ASN A 131 18.15 0.72 20.63
CA ASN A 131 17.65 0.84 21.99
C ASN A 131 16.63 -0.25 22.36
N GLY A 132 15.97 -0.87 21.36
CA GLY A 132 14.94 -1.88 21.60
C GLY A 132 13.72 -1.30 22.32
N GLU A 133 13.29 -0.09 21.95
CA GLU A 133 12.18 0.60 22.60
C GLU A 133 10.92 -0.27 22.54
N LYS A 134 10.21 -0.39 23.70
CA LYS A 134 8.99 -1.18 23.80
C LYS A 134 7.85 -0.48 23.07
N ILE A 135 7.09 -1.24 22.30
CA ILE A 135 5.83 -0.82 21.69
C ILE A 135 4.70 -1.44 22.53
N GLU A 136 3.85 -0.61 23.08
CA GLU A 136 2.76 -1.03 23.96
C GLU A 136 1.44 -0.99 23.19
N TYR A 137 0.69 -2.08 23.27
CA TYR A 137 -0.67 -2.19 22.74
C TYR A 137 -1.67 -1.98 23.89
N THR A 138 -2.66 -1.10 23.68
CA THR A 138 -3.73 -0.81 24.65
C THR A 138 -4.96 -0.28 23.94
N SER A 139 -6.06 -0.03 24.64
CA SER A 139 -7.18 0.75 24.15
C SER A 139 -7.26 2.11 24.84
N MET A 140 -7.83 3.08 24.13
CA MET A 140 -8.12 4.42 24.65
C MET A 140 -9.50 4.86 24.16
N LYS A 141 -10.15 5.74 24.95
CA LYS A 141 -11.41 6.33 24.52
C LYS A 141 -11.18 7.30 23.36
N LYS A 142 -12.08 7.30 22.39
CA LYS A 142 -12.08 8.24 21.25
C LYS A 142 -11.92 9.69 21.71
N SER A 143 -12.62 10.10 22.79
CA SER A 143 -12.52 11.46 23.35
C SER A 143 -11.13 11.81 23.90
N GLU A 144 -10.36 10.84 24.39
CA GLU A 144 -8.98 11.04 24.83
C GLU A 144 -8.04 11.24 23.62
N LEU A 145 -8.29 10.50 22.54
CA LEU A 145 -7.54 10.64 21.29
C LEU A 145 -7.85 11.95 20.57
N GLU A 146 -9.09 12.43 20.62
CA GLU A 146 -9.47 13.74 20.10
C GLU A 146 -8.68 14.88 20.78
N GLU A 147 -8.43 14.76 22.09
CA GLU A 147 -7.60 15.75 22.79
C GLU A 147 -6.11 15.63 22.43
N ILE A 148 -5.61 14.39 22.27
CA ILE A 148 -4.21 14.16 21.85
C ILE A 148 -3.97 14.70 20.43
N PHE A 149 -4.91 14.48 19.50
CA PHE A 149 -4.78 14.86 18.09
C PHE A 149 -5.46 16.19 17.74
N LYS A 150 -5.84 17.03 18.72
CA LYS A 150 -6.58 18.29 18.50
C LYS A 150 -5.96 19.23 17.47
N ASP A 151 -4.63 19.19 17.33
CA ASP A 151 -3.88 20.01 16.37
C ASP A 151 -3.56 19.28 15.06
N ASP A 152 -4.05 18.02 14.90
CA ASP A 152 -3.83 17.19 13.71
C ASP A 152 -5.17 16.81 13.06
N GLN A 153 -5.61 17.66 12.10
CA GLN A 153 -6.89 17.48 11.42
C GLN A 153 -6.99 16.13 10.69
N PHE A 154 -5.87 15.61 10.18
CA PHE A 154 -5.88 14.35 9.43
C PHE A 154 -6.16 13.17 10.36
N LYS A 155 -5.55 13.14 11.55
CA LYS A 155 -5.85 12.12 12.56
C LYS A 155 -7.27 12.27 13.11
N LEU A 156 -7.76 13.50 13.30
CA LEU A 156 -9.15 13.73 13.68
C LEU A 156 -10.14 13.24 12.63
N ASP A 157 -9.82 13.41 11.35
CA ASP A 157 -10.67 12.92 10.25
C ASP A 157 -10.72 11.38 10.23
N LEU A 158 -9.60 10.69 10.40
CA LEU A 158 -9.55 9.23 10.51
C LEU A 158 -10.29 8.72 11.74
N LEU A 159 -10.17 9.43 12.86
CA LEU A 159 -10.80 9.05 14.12
C LEU A 159 -12.35 9.07 14.05
N LYS A 160 -12.95 9.81 13.10
CA LYS A 160 -14.42 9.86 12.94
C LYS A 160 -15.03 8.49 12.70
N ASP A 161 -14.34 7.65 11.94
CA ASP A 161 -14.80 6.32 11.54
C ASP A 161 -14.50 5.23 12.58
N GLU A 162 -13.77 5.56 13.67
CA GLU A 162 -13.43 4.66 14.74
C GLU A 162 -14.56 4.54 15.79
N GLU A 163 -14.57 3.40 16.50
CA GLU A 163 -15.47 3.12 17.61
C GLU A 163 -15.15 3.97 18.86
N ASP A 164 -15.99 3.90 19.92
CA ASP A 164 -15.78 4.63 21.16
C ASP A 164 -14.51 4.21 21.93
N GLU A 165 -14.11 2.93 21.79
CA GLU A 165 -12.83 2.40 22.27
C GLU A 165 -11.94 2.02 21.08
N VAL A 166 -10.81 2.73 20.96
CA VAL A 166 -9.87 2.59 19.86
C VAL A 166 -8.62 1.86 20.30
N ALA A 167 -8.22 0.85 19.54
CA ALA A 167 -6.94 0.19 19.73
C ALA A 167 -5.79 1.12 19.34
N VAL A 168 -4.83 1.31 20.24
CA VAL A 168 -3.70 2.22 20.05
C VAL A 168 -2.37 1.55 20.36
N TYR A 169 -1.33 2.09 19.75
CA TYR A 169 0.06 1.72 20.02
C TYR A 169 0.82 2.91 20.60
N LYS A 170 1.71 2.63 21.58
CA LYS A 170 2.52 3.65 22.23
C LYS A 170 4.01 3.33 22.12
N LEU A 171 4.81 4.36 21.84
CA LEU A 171 6.28 4.28 21.85
C LEU A 171 6.83 5.47 22.66
N GLY A 172 7.01 5.27 23.97
CA GLY A 172 7.24 6.38 24.91
C GLY A 172 6.04 7.32 24.92
N ASP A 173 6.25 8.59 24.63
CA ASP A 173 5.19 9.60 24.59
C ASP A 173 4.42 9.64 23.26
N PHE A 174 4.88 8.92 22.23
CA PHE A 174 4.18 8.86 20.94
C PHE A 174 3.05 7.84 20.99
N VAL A 175 1.87 8.25 20.53
CA VAL A 175 0.66 7.43 20.43
C VAL A 175 0.12 7.52 19.02
N ASP A 176 -0.30 6.38 18.45
CA ASP A 176 -1.06 6.35 17.21
C ASP A 176 -2.00 5.14 17.13
N PHE A 177 -2.91 5.15 16.16
CA PHE A 177 -3.95 4.16 15.94
C PHE A 177 -4.05 3.78 14.44
N GLY A 178 -4.93 2.83 14.10
CA GLY A 178 -5.14 2.38 12.74
C GLY A 178 -4.17 1.28 12.28
N PHE A 179 -3.44 0.66 13.20
CA PHE A 179 -2.58 -0.49 12.94
C PHE A 179 -3.23 -1.78 13.46
N ASP A 180 -3.34 -2.80 12.61
CA ASP A 180 -3.91 -4.11 13.01
C ASP A 180 -3.03 -4.82 14.03
N ALA A 181 -1.74 -4.98 13.72
CA ALA A 181 -0.78 -5.60 14.61
C ALA A 181 0.63 -5.01 14.43
N LEU A 182 1.33 -4.77 15.52
CA LEU A 182 2.74 -4.36 15.55
C LEU A 182 3.59 -5.32 16.36
N LEU A 183 4.90 -5.35 16.06
CA LEU A 183 5.87 -6.07 16.86
C LEU A 183 6.03 -5.43 18.26
N PRO A 184 6.34 -6.21 19.30
CA PRO A 184 6.33 -5.73 20.69
C PRO A 184 7.48 -4.76 21.03
N ASN A 185 8.47 -4.62 20.15
CA ASN A 185 9.56 -3.66 20.33
C ASN A 185 10.27 -3.35 19.00
N THR A 186 10.90 -2.19 18.94
CA THR A 186 11.60 -1.70 17.75
C THR A 186 12.84 -2.54 17.37
N GLY A 187 13.46 -3.23 18.32
CA GLY A 187 14.65 -4.06 18.10
C GLY A 187 14.42 -5.27 17.19
N LYS A 188 13.15 -5.58 16.89
CA LYS A 188 12.78 -6.62 15.89
C LYS A 188 12.92 -6.13 14.44
N ILE A 189 12.91 -4.82 14.20
CA ILE A 189 13.09 -4.21 12.88
C ILE A 189 14.60 -4.16 12.58
N LYS A 190 15.13 -5.17 11.92
CA LYS A 190 16.60 -5.25 11.69
C LYS A 190 17.04 -4.66 10.36
N ASN A 191 16.25 -4.85 9.34
CA ASN A 191 16.61 -4.52 7.96
C ASN A 191 15.49 -3.71 7.33
N PHE A 192 15.71 -2.43 7.13
CA PHE A 192 14.77 -1.50 6.52
C PHE A 192 15.49 -0.48 5.66
N LYS A 193 14.77 0.20 4.78
CA LYS A 193 15.25 1.31 3.96
C LYS A 193 14.11 2.29 3.69
N LEU A 194 14.37 3.58 3.83
CA LEU A 194 13.49 4.62 3.29
C LEU A 194 13.85 4.83 1.82
N LEU A 195 12.85 4.86 0.95
CA LEU A 195 13.05 4.76 -0.50
C LEU A 195 12.91 6.09 -1.20
N SER A 196 11.82 6.80 -0.96
CA SER A 196 11.48 8.04 -1.67
C SER A 196 10.45 8.87 -0.93
N VAL A 197 10.28 10.10 -1.39
CA VAL A 197 9.18 10.99 -1.00
C VAL A 197 8.44 11.39 -2.27
N ALA A 198 7.10 11.36 -2.23
CA ALA A 198 6.25 11.82 -3.32
C ALA A 198 5.05 12.61 -2.77
N GLY A 199 4.40 13.41 -3.62
CA GLY A 199 3.11 14.01 -3.27
C GLY A 199 1.98 12.98 -3.33
N ALA A 200 1.06 13.04 -2.38
CA ALA A 200 -0.15 12.21 -2.36
C ALA A 200 -1.35 13.06 -1.90
N TYR A 201 -2.45 13.02 -2.62
CA TYR A 201 -3.67 13.70 -2.18
C TYR A 201 -4.29 12.97 -1.00
N TRP A 202 -4.71 13.72 0.01
CA TRP A 202 -5.43 13.17 1.16
C TRP A 202 -6.62 12.32 0.74
N LEU A 203 -6.69 11.09 1.23
CA LEU A 203 -7.70 10.08 0.86
C LEU A 203 -7.80 9.84 -0.66
N GLY A 204 -6.73 10.07 -1.43
CA GLY A 204 -6.70 9.83 -2.87
C GLY A 204 -7.52 10.80 -3.73
N LYS A 205 -8.13 11.84 -3.17
CA LYS A 205 -9.00 12.79 -3.88
C LYS A 205 -8.22 14.05 -4.25
N SER A 206 -8.14 14.38 -5.54
CA SER A 206 -7.42 15.55 -6.06
C SER A 206 -7.97 16.90 -5.55
N SER A 207 -9.19 16.94 -5.01
CA SER A 207 -9.77 18.11 -4.37
C SER A 207 -9.26 18.35 -2.95
N ASN A 208 -8.61 17.37 -2.34
CA ASN A 208 -8.12 17.43 -0.97
C ASN A 208 -6.68 17.96 -0.92
N PRO A 209 -6.18 18.37 0.26
CA PRO A 209 -4.79 18.79 0.43
C PRO A 209 -3.79 17.75 -0.08
N MET A 210 -2.69 18.23 -0.64
CA MET A 210 -1.58 17.36 -1.05
C MET A 210 -0.62 17.20 0.11
N LEU A 211 -0.48 15.99 0.58
CA LEU A 211 0.47 15.55 1.61
C LEU A 211 1.76 15.04 0.97
N GLN A 212 2.77 14.81 1.79
CA GLN A 212 3.98 14.10 1.41
C GLN A 212 3.91 12.66 1.89
N ARG A 213 4.09 11.72 0.97
CA ARG A 213 4.14 10.29 1.24
C ARG A 213 5.58 9.82 1.25
N ILE A 214 6.04 9.37 2.41
CA ILE A 214 7.37 8.78 2.59
C ILE A 214 7.22 7.28 2.40
N PHE A 215 7.93 6.71 1.43
CA PHE A 215 7.95 5.27 1.16
C PHE A 215 9.15 4.62 1.82
N GLY A 216 8.94 3.42 2.34
CA GLY A 216 9.97 2.58 2.91
C GLY A 216 9.71 1.10 2.67
N THR A 217 10.68 0.27 3.02
CA THR A 217 10.53 -1.19 3.01
C THR A 217 11.29 -1.80 4.18
N ALA A 218 10.84 -2.97 4.65
CA ALA A 218 11.48 -3.71 5.73
C ALA A 218 11.39 -5.22 5.47
N PHE A 219 12.43 -5.95 5.92
CA PHE A 219 12.53 -7.40 5.80
C PHE A 219 13.17 -8.02 7.05
N PHE A 220 12.75 -9.23 7.42
CA PHE A 220 13.38 -9.95 8.53
C PHE A 220 14.84 -10.32 8.23
N LYS A 221 15.18 -10.61 6.96
CA LYS A 221 16.51 -11.01 6.52
C LYS A 221 17.16 -9.93 5.67
N LYS A 222 18.44 -9.67 5.92
CA LYS A 222 19.21 -8.70 5.13
C LYS A 222 19.27 -9.06 3.65
N ALA A 223 19.49 -10.34 3.33
CA ALA A 223 19.54 -10.81 1.94
C ALA A 223 18.25 -10.47 1.16
N ALA A 224 17.06 -10.58 1.79
CA ALA A 224 15.81 -10.23 1.15
C ALA A 224 15.68 -8.70 0.92
N LEU A 225 16.15 -7.88 1.85
CA LEU A 225 16.23 -6.43 1.64
C LEU A 225 17.18 -6.08 0.48
N ASP A 226 18.38 -6.67 0.46
CA ASP A 226 19.38 -6.41 -0.58
C ASP A 226 18.86 -6.82 -1.97
N GLU A 227 18.16 -7.95 -2.06
CA GLU A 227 17.50 -8.43 -3.28
C GLU A 227 16.37 -7.48 -3.74
N ASP A 228 15.51 -7.03 -2.82
CA ASP A 228 14.44 -6.08 -3.15
C ASP A 228 15.01 -4.75 -3.65
N LEU A 229 16.04 -4.20 -2.99
CA LEU A 229 16.70 -2.97 -3.43
C LEU A 229 17.35 -3.12 -4.80
N LYS A 230 17.97 -4.26 -5.09
CA LYS A 230 18.53 -4.57 -6.41
C LYS A 230 17.42 -4.62 -7.47
N ARG A 231 16.33 -5.33 -7.18
CA ARG A 231 15.16 -5.42 -8.08
C ARG A 231 14.58 -4.04 -8.38
N ARG A 232 14.45 -3.16 -7.37
CA ARG A 232 13.97 -1.78 -7.55
C ARG A 232 14.92 -0.94 -8.40
N ALA A 233 16.22 -1.09 -8.22
CA ALA A 233 17.23 -0.42 -9.07
C ALA A 233 17.11 -0.88 -10.53
N GLU A 234 16.98 -2.19 -10.79
CA GLU A 234 16.78 -2.74 -12.11
C GLU A 234 15.47 -2.25 -12.77
N ILE A 235 14.36 -2.19 -12.00
CA ILE A 235 13.09 -1.65 -12.49
C ILE A 235 13.26 -0.18 -12.90
N LYS A 236 13.98 0.62 -12.11
CA LYS A 236 14.24 2.03 -12.41
C LYS A 236 15.12 2.20 -13.66
N GLU A 237 16.12 1.34 -13.86
CA GLU A 237 16.93 1.34 -15.09
C GLU A 237 16.13 0.94 -16.32
N ARG A 238 15.16 0.03 -16.15
CA ARG A 238 14.28 -0.44 -17.25
C ARG A 238 13.02 0.41 -17.43
N ASP A 239 12.88 1.51 -16.68
CA ASP A 239 11.72 2.39 -16.83
C ASP A 239 11.68 2.97 -18.24
N HIS A 240 10.58 2.70 -18.95
CA HIS A 240 10.36 3.13 -20.32
C HIS A 240 10.49 4.65 -20.51
N ARG A 241 10.19 5.46 -19.49
CA ARG A 241 10.32 6.92 -19.54
C ARG A 241 11.78 7.33 -19.57
N THR A 242 12.63 6.66 -18.78
CA THR A 242 14.08 6.89 -18.78
C THR A 242 14.69 6.40 -20.08
N ILE A 243 14.42 5.16 -20.47
CA ILE A 243 14.92 4.58 -21.73
C ILE A 243 14.40 5.37 -22.94
N GLY A 244 13.12 5.74 -22.94
CA GLY A 244 12.49 6.51 -24.01
C GLY A 244 13.17 7.87 -24.25
N ARG A 245 13.50 8.58 -23.17
CA ARG A 245 14.23 9.84 -23.22
C ARG A 245 15.69 9.63 -23.67
N ASP A 246 16.40 8.68 -23.05
CA ASP A 246 17.85 8.48 -23.27
C ASP A 246 18.15 7.93 -24.68
N LEU A 247 17.22 7.17 -25.26
CA LEU A 247 17.31 6.65 -26.63
C LEU A 247 16.55 7.47 -27.68
N ASP A 248 15.89 8.54 -27.28
CA ASP A 248 15.13 9.41 -28.17
C ASP A 248 13.99 8.65 -28.88
N LEU A 249 13.21 7.89 -28.10
CA LEU A 249 12.14 7.03 -28.63
C LEU A 249 10.80 7.76 -28.74
N PHE A 250 10.49 8.58 -27.75
CA PHE A 250 9.25 9.38 -27.69
C PHE A 250 9.43 10.56 -26.72
N PHE A 251 8.57 11.54 -26.84
CA PHE A 251 8.43 12.63 -25.87
C PHE A 251 6.94 12.95 -25.64
N VAL A 252 6.66 13.60 -24.52
CA VAL A 252 5.33 14.13 -24.18
C VAL A 252 5.45 15.63 -24.06
N ASP A 253 4.62 16.38 -24.78
CA ASP A 253 4.52 17.83 -24.64
C ASP A 253 3.25 18.18 -23.85
N PRO A 254 3.37 18.83 -22.65
CA PRO A 254 2.23 19.25 -21.87
C PRO A 254 1.24 20.16 -22.61
N LYS A 255 1.70 20.90 -23.64
CA LYS A 255 0.84 21.75 -24.47
C LYS A 255 -0.12 20.95 -25.36
N VAL A 256 0.21 19.70 -25.64
CA VAL A 256 -0.61 18.80 -26.46
C VAL A 256 -1.51 17.95 -25.55
N GLY A 257 -1.01 17.53 -24.44
CA GLY A 257 -1.75 16.78 -23.45
C GLY A 257 -0.88 15.81 -22.64
N ALA A 258 -1.18 15.71 -21.36
CA ALA A 258 -0.52 14.73 -20.49
C ALA A 258 -0.84 13.30 -20.96
N GLY A 259 0.19 12.46 -21.08
CA GLY A 259 0.01 11.05 -21.47
C GLY A 259 -0.15 10.82 -22.99
N LEU A 260 -0.02 11.87 -23.84
CA LEU A 260 -0.07 11.76 -25.30
C LEU A 260 1.35 11.78 -25.88
N PRO A 261 1.99 10.61 -26.12
CA PRO A 261 3.36 10.56 -26.60
C PRO A 261 3.47 10.81 -28.11
N TYR A 262 4.46 11.63 -28.48
CA TYR A 262 4.96 11.71 -29.85
C TYR A 262 6.04 10.67 -30.05
N TRP A 263 5.84 9.78 -31.00
CA TRP A 263 6.82 8.75 -31.34
C TRP A 263 7.89 9.31 -32.28
N MET A 264 9.14 9.31 -31.83
CA MET A 264 10.29 9.66 -32.63
C MET A 264 10.64 8.53 -33.63
N PRO A 265 11.46 8.75 -34.63
CA PRO A 265 11.71 7.75 -35.69
C PRO A 265 12.12 6.36 -35.18
N LYS A 266 12.99 6.31 -34.19
CA LYS A 266 13.41 5.04 -33.58
C LYS A 266 12.23 4.34 -32.84
N GLY A 267 11.50 5.09 -32.06
CA GLY A 267 10.34 4.58 -31.31
C GLY A 267 9.20 4.14 -32.23
N ALA A 268 8.89 4.93 -33.25
CA ALA A 268 7.93 4.59 -34.31
C ALA A 268 8.31 3.30 -35.05
N THR A 269 9.62 3.08 -35.27
CA THR A 269 10.10 1.84 -35.87
C THR A 269 9.89 0.65 -34.96
N ILE A 270 10.24 0.78 -33.69
CA ILE A 270 10.01 -0.29 -32.69
C ILE A 270 8.51 -0.62 -32.61
N ARG A 271 7.66 0.39 -32.48
CA ARG A 271 6.20 0.25 -32.45
C ARG A 271 5.68 -0.53 -33.65
N ARG A 272 6.06 -0.11 -34.87
CA ARG A 272 5.65 -0.78 -36.11
C ARG A 272 6.11 -2.25 -36.17
N VAL A 273 7.33 -2.54 -35.71
CA VAL A 273 7.85 -3.92 -35.70
C VAL A 273 7.05 -4.80 -34.73
N VAL A 274 6.75 -4.29 -33.54
CA VAL A 274 5.95 -5.02 -32.54
C VAL A 274 4.51 -5.21 -33.00
N GLU A 275 3.87 -4.17 -33.54
CA GLU A 275 2.52 -4.25 -34.12
C GLU A 275 2.46 -5.33 -35.20
N ARG A 276 3.41 -5.31 -36.13
CA ARG A 276 3.47 -6.32 -37.20
C ARG A 276 3.70 -7.71 -36.66
N TYR A 277 4.60 -7.88 -35.72
CA TYR A 277 4.87 -9.19 -35.10
C TYR A 277 3.62 -9.80 -34.45
N ILE A 278 2.84 -9.01 -33.70
CA ILE A 278 1.62 -9.47 -33.05
C ILE A 278 0.57 -9.84 -34.10
N VAL A 279 0.32 -8.98 -35.11
CA VAL A 279 -0.65 -9.24 -36.17
C VAL A 279 -0.29 -10.52 -36.94
N ASP A 280 0.97 -10.67 -37.35
CA ASP A 280 1.43 -11.86 -38.10
C ASP A 280 1.23 -13.14 -37.25
N LYS A 281 1.45 -13.05 -35.94
CA LYS A 281 1.26 -14.19 -35.02
C LYS A 281 -0.22 -14.52 -34.83
N GLU A 282 -1.07 -13.54 -34.62
CA GLU A 282 -2.53 -13.72 -34.47
C GLU A 282 -3.13 -14.33 -35.74
N VAL A 283 -2.75 -13.83 -36.93
CA VAL A 283 -3.17 -14.40 -38.20
C VAL A 283 -2.72 -15.86 -38.37
N ALA A 284 -1.47 -16.16 -37.96
CA ALA A 284 -0.97 -17.55 -38.01
C ALA A 284 -1.73 -18.49 -37.05
N ASP A 285 -2.23 -17.96 -35.93
CA ASP A 285 -3.07 -18.68 -34.96
C ASP A 285 -4.55 -18.76 -35.37
N GLY A 286 -4.92 -18.22 -36.56
CA GLY A 286 -6.26 -18.29 -37.14
C GLY A 286 -7.19 -17.15 -36.76
N TYR A 287 -6.67 -16.05 -36.24
CA TYR A 287 -7.46 -14.83 -35.99
C TYR A 287 -7.59 -13.99 -37.26
N GLU A 288 -8.73 -13.37 -37.47
CA GLU A 288 -8.94 -12.41 -38.51
C GLU A 288 -8.74 -10.98 -37.99
N HIS A 289 -7.89 -10.21 -38.67
CA HIS A 289 -7.61 -8.83 -38.26
C HIS A 289 -8.65 -7.86 -38.83
N VAL A 290 -9.23 -7.01 -37.98
CA VAL A 290 -10.23 -6.01 -38.37
C VAL A 290 -9.83 -4.63 -37.87
N TYR A 291 -10.22 -3.59 -38.62
CA TYR A 291 -10.12 -2.21 -38.21
C TYR A 291 -11.49 -1.67 -37.85
N THR A 292 -11.66 -1.18 -36.62
CA THR A 292 -12.89 -0.56 -36.17
C THR A 292 -12.71 0.96 -36.01
N PRO A 293 -13.78 1.78 -36.17
CA PRO A 293 -13.68 3.21 -35.94
C PRO A 293 -13.20 3.55 -34.53
N VAL A 294 -12.48 4.65 -34.39
CA VAL A 294 -12.04 5.18 -33.08
C VAL A 294 -13.11 6.03 -32.40
N LEU A 295 -14.13 6.47 -33.16
CA LEU A 295 -15.31 7.18 -32.70
C LEU A 295 -16.54 6.30 -32.92
N MET A 296 -17.43 6.25 -31.96
CA MET A 296 -18.67 5.50 -32.03
C MET A 296 -19.81 6.34 -31.46
N ASN A 297 -21.04 6.08 -31.92
CA ASN A 297 -22.23 6.67 -31.32
C ASN A 297 -22.41 6.13 -29.88
N VAL A 298 -22.75 7.03 -28.96
CA VAL A 298 -22.98 6.71 -27.53
C VAL A 298 -24.00 5.58 -27.33
N ASP A 299 -24.95 5.44 -28.23
CA ASP A 299 -25.96 4.39 -28.14
C ASP A 299 -25.39 2.97 -28.29
N ALA A 300 -24.25 2.80 -28.97
CA ALA A 300 -23.52 1.53 -29.02
C ALA A 300 -22.98 1.14 -27.62
N TYR A 301 -22.52 2.10 -26.86
CA TYR A 301 -22.06 1.88 -25.47
C TYR A 301 -23.21 1.60 -24.51
N LYS A 302 -24.38 2.21 -24.73
CA LYS A 302 -25.60 1.89 -23.97
C LYS A 302 -26.08 0.47 -24.26
N THR A 303 -26.11 0.08 -25.53
CA THR A 303 -26.53 -1.26 -25.97
C THR A 303 -25.63 -2.36 -25.41
N SER A 304 -24.31 -2.13 -25.36
CA SER A 304 -23.34 -3.09 -24.79
C SER A 304 -23.32 -3.11 -23.24
N GLY A 305 -24.06 -2.23 -22.58
CA GLY A 305 -24.05 -2.08 -21.11
C GLY A 305 -22.83 -1.33 -20.59
N HIS A 306 -21.89 -0.96 -21.46
CA HIS A 306 -20.64 -0.30 -21.07
C HIS A 306 -20.87 1.06 -20.40
N TRP A 307 -21.83 1.83 -20.94
CA TRP A 307 -22.24 3.12 -20.41
C TRP A 307 -22.74 3.05 -18.95
N ALA A 308 -23.47 2.00 -18.60
CA ALA A 308 -24.03 1.86 -17.25
C ALA A 308 -22.96 1.62 -16.16
N HIS A 309 -21.84 1.02 -16.54
CA HIS A 309 -20.81 0.59 -15.57
C HIS A 309 -19.55 1.46 -15.56
N TYR A 310 -19.24 2.17 -16.67
CA TYR A 310 -17.94 2.83 -16.85
C TYR A 310 -18.04 4.28 -17.32
N ARG A 311 -19.23 4.89 -17.24
CA ARG A 311 -19.47 6.25 -17.73
C ARG A 311 -18.49 7.28 -17.16
N ASP A 312 -18.21 7.17 -15.88
CA ASP A 312 -17.36 8.14 -15.16
C ASP A 312 -15.85 7.99 -15.54
N ASP A 313 -15.49 6.84 -16.12
CA ASP A 313 -14.13 6.54 -16.59
C ASP A 313 -13.99 6.74 -18.11
N MET A 314 -15.04 7.19 -18.80
CA MET A 314 -15.05 7.41 -20.25
C MET A 314 -14.77 8.87 -20.59
N PHE A 315 -14.32 9.13 -21.82
CA PHE A 315 -14.22 10.50 -22.31
C PHE A 315 -15.63 11.11 -22.38
N PRO A 316 -15.75 12.44 -22.15
CA PRO A 316 -17.03 13.10 -22.33
C PRO A 316 -17.52 12.97 -23.77
N PRO A 317 -18.81 12.64 -24.00
CA PRO A 317 -19.37 12.59 -25.35
C PRO A 317 -19.27 13.94 -26.06
N MET A 318 -19.01 13.90 -27.35
CA MET A 318 -18.97 15.06 -28.24
C MET A 318 -20.32 15.24 -28.93
N ASP A 319 -20.95 16.40 -28.72
CA ASP A 319 -22.17 16.78 -29.46
C ASP A 319 -21.80 17.24 -30.87
N MET A 320 -22.34 16.57 -31.89
CA MET A 320 -22.12 16.88 -33.30
C MET A 320 -23.05 18.00 -33.82
N GLY A 321 -23.98 18.49 -32.99
CA GLY A 321 -24.86 19.62 -33.30
C GLY A 321 -26.18 19.28 -33.99
N ASP A 322 -26.43 18.01 -34.29
CA ASP A 322 -27.66 17.50 -34.90
C ASP A 322 -28.40 16.47 -34.01
N GLY A 323 -27.97 16.39 -32.74
CA GLY A 323 -28.48 15.43 -31.76
C GLY A 323 -27.72 14.11 -31.76
N GLU A 324 -26.72 13.95 -32.63
CA GLU A 324 -25.80 12.83 -32.60
C GLU A 324 -24.68 13.07 -31.56
N MET A 325 -24.50 12.08 -30.69
CA MET A 325 -23.46 12.09 -29.66
C MET A 325 -22.42 11.02 -29.99
N LEU A 326 -21.19 11.45 -30.26
CA LEU A 326 -20.06 10.55 -30.51
C LEU A 326 -19.14 10.51 -29.29
N GLU A 327 -18.48 9.40 -29.14
CA GLU A 327 -17.52 9.17 -28.06
C GLU A 327 -16.28 8.42 -28.54
N LEU A 328 -15.14 8.73 -27.95
CA LEU A 328 -13.88 8.03 -28.23
C LEU A 328 -13.94 6.61 -27.64
N ARG A 329 -13.50 5.64 -28.44
CA ARG A 329 -13.32 4.28 -27.98
C ARG A 329 -12.27 4.23 -26.88
N GLN A 330 -12.60 3.53 -25.80
CA GLN A 330 -11.61 3.28 -24.74
C GLN A 330 -10.39 2.51 -25.26
N ILE A 331 -9.21 2.95 -24.84
CA ILE A 331 -7.94 2.29 -25.14
C ILE A 331 -7.81 1.07 -24.23
N GLY A 332 -7.35 -0.08 -24.75
CA GLY A 332 -7.07 -1.29 -23.98
C GLY A 332 -8.16 -2.36 -24.00
N ARG A 333 -9.35 -2.08 -24.51
CA ARG A 333 -10.25 -3.16 -24.92
C ARG A 333 -9.86 -3.61 -26.31
N ALA A 334 -9.32 -4.83 -26.35
CA ALA A 334 -8.96 -5.48 -27.60
C ALA A 334 -10.16 -5.47 -28.55
N SER A 335 -9.96 -4.92 -29.73
CA SER A 335 -10.75 -5.28 -30.89
C SER A 335 -10.40 -6.68 -31.39
N CYS A 336 -9.84 -7.50 -30.51
CA CYS A 336 -9.53 -8.89 -30.77
C CYS A 336 -10.84 -9.67 -30.87
N ARG A 337 -10.98 -10.37 -31.95
CA ARG A 337 -12.08 -11.27 -32.15
C ARG A 337 -11.73 -12.66 -31.62
N GLU A 338 -12.78 -13.29 -31.16
CA GLU A 338 -12.76 -14.73 -30.93
C GLU A 338 -12.34 -15.48 -32.20
N ARG A 339 -11.69 -16.62 -32.00
CA ARG A 339 -11.51 -17.62 -33.04
C ARG A 339 -12.86 -17.99 -33.67
N VAL A 340 -12.96 -17.83 -34.95
CA VAL A 340 -14.08 -18.38 -35.75
C VAL A 340 -13.93 -19.88 -35.80
#